data_77815a9c01f5d401cdc5896249e58c09
#
_entry.id   77815a9c01f5d401cdc5896249e58c09
#
_cell.length_a   1.000
_cell.length_b   1.000
_cell.length_c   1.000
_cell.angle_alpha   90.00
_cell.angle_beta   90.00
_cell.angle_gamma   90.00
#
_symmetry.space_group_name_H-M   'P 1'
#
loop_
_entity.id
_entity.type
_entity.pdbx_description
1 polymer ?
#
loop_
_entity_poly.entity_id
_entity_poly.type
_entity_poly.pdbx_seq_one_letter_code
_entity_poly.pdbx_strand_id
1 'polypeptide(L)'
;MMDGAPWNTTCPLPAALRAQRPPHAAAIKPMKPCHSDCASLYNSGISSTGIYTILTSSGGSATNVLCDMDKQGGGWTVIQRRRNGSMNFTRTWKEYREGFGDLNNEFWLGNENIHKITSKGEYVLRIELEDWDGEQKSADYREFSIDNEANHYRLHVAGFSGTAEDSFAWYHNKRSFSTPGSGNLCADISHGGWWYYQCFYSNLNGVYHPGGKYVKSREMMGPDGVVWYSWKNTDYYSLKKVSMMIRPRSFRLRTSP
;
A
#
# COMPACT_ATOMS: atom_id res chain seq x y z
N MET A 1 -34.43 15.32 13.16
CA MET A 1 -34.32 13.95 13.69
C MET A 1 -34.26 13.04 12.47
N MET A 2 -33.08 12.59 12.11
CA MET A 2 -32.85 11.55 11.08
C MET A 2 -31.92 10.54 11.72
N ASP A 3 -32.50 9.38 12.04
CA ASP A 3 -31.80 8.27 12.67
C ASP A 3 -30.85 7.62 11.65
N GLY A 4 -29.54 7.71 11.94
CA GLY A 4 -28.51 7.00 11.20
C GLY A 4 -28.48 5.54 11.64
N ALA A 5 -29.07 4.65 10.87
CA ALA A 5 -28.96 3.21 11.10
C ALA A 5 -27.51 2.73 10.87
N PRO A 6 -26.96 1.87 11.74
CA PRO A 6 -25.62 1.30 11.54
C PRO A 6 -25.65 0.33 10.35
N TRP A 7 -24.74 0.52 9.40
CA TRP A 7 -24.53 -0.34 8.24
C TRP A 7 -24.07 -1.73 8.67
N ASN A 8 -25.01 -2.65 8.78
CA ASN A 8 -24.74 -4.06 9.07
C ASN A 8 -24.50 -4.78 7.74
N THR A 9 -23.29 -4.65 7.18
CA THR A 9 -22.89 -5.34 5.96
C THR A 9 -22.48 -6.78 6.28
N THR A 10 -23.39 -7.72 6.08
CA THR A 10 -23.08 -9.15 6.11
C THR A 10 -22.50 -9.59 4.76
N CYS A 11 -21.39 -10.33 4.76
CA CYS A 11 -20.77 -10.87 3.54
C CYS A 11 -21.69 -11.88 2.84
N PRO A 12 -21.88 -11.78 1.51
CA PRO A 12 -22.45 -12.87 0.74
C PRO A 12 -21.47 -14.05 0.72
N LEU A 13 -21.97 -15.26 0.96
CA LEU A 13 -21.20 -16.50 0.80
C LEU A 13 -20.68 -16.61 -0.65
N PRO A 14 -19.44 -17.13 -0.86
CA PRO A 14 -18.95 -17.45 -2.19
C PRO A 14 -19.94 -18.33 -2.94
N ALA A 15 -20.11 -18.11 -4.25
CA ALA A 15 -21.09 -18.80 -5.09
C ALA A 15 -21.03 -20.36 -4.99
N ALA A 16 -19.83 -20.91 -4.75
CA ALA A 16 -19.62 -22.35 -4.56
C ALA A 16 -20.30 -22.95 -3.31
N LEU A 17 -20.66 -22.14 -2.30
CA LEU A 17 -21.31 -22.59 -1.07
C LEU A 17 -22.83 -22.37 -1.09
N ARG A 18 -23.40 -21.75 -2.15
CA ARG A 18 -24.84 -21.54 -2.29
C ARG A 18 -25.62 -22.79 -2.71
N ALA A 19 -24.96 -23.81 -3.25
CA ALA A 19 -25.61 -24.98 -3.86
C ALA A 19 -25.97 -26.12 -2.88
N GLN A 20 -25.65 -26.01 -1.57
CA GLN A 20 -25.94 -27.07 -0.60
C GLN A 20 -26.66 -26.50 0.63
N ARG A 21 -27.97 -26.23 0.51
CA ARG A 21 -28.84 -26.05 1.68
C ARG A 21 -29.67 -27.31 1.92
N PRO A 22 -29.54 -27.96 3.09
CA PRO A 22 -30.51 -28.97 3.52
C PRO A 22 -31.81 -28.29 3.99
N PRO A 23 -32.97 -28.98 3.93
CA PRO A 23 -34.30 -28.40 4.12
C PRO A 23 -34.77 -28.35 5.57
N HIS A 24 -33.91 -28.21 6.57
CA HIS A 24 -34.32 -28.02 7.96
C HIS A 24 -33.60 -26.82 8.58
N ALA A 25 -34.38 -25.90 9.14
CA ALA A 25 -33.97 -24.66 9.79
C ALA A 25 -33.03 -24.94 10.98
N ALA A 26 -31.72 -25.00 10.71
CA ALA A 26 -30.71 -24.87 11.74
C ALA A 26 -30.50 -23.39 12.04
N ALA A 27 -30.36 -23.05 13.32
CA ALA A 27 -30.12 -21.70 13.82
C ALA A 27 -29.09 -20.96 12.97
N ILE A 28 -29.45 -19.77 12.47
CA ILE A 28 -28.60 -18.88 11.69
C ILE A 28 -27.39 -18.55 12.58
N LYS A 29 -26.24 -19.21 12.35
CA LYS A 29 -24.98 -18.80 12.96
C LYS A 29 -24.72 -17.38 12.50
N PRO A 30 -24.39 -16.44 13.40
CA PRO A 30 -24.05 -15.08 13.02
C PRO A 30 -22.92 -15.14 11.98
N MET A 31 -23.17 -14.58 10.80
CA MET A 31 -22.16 -14.49 9.74
C MET A 31 -21.00 -13.64 10.28
N LYS A 32 -19.77 -14.13 10.14
CA LYS A 32 -18.59 -13.36 10.51
C LYS A 32 -18.61 -12.02 9.77
N PRO A 33 -18.37 -10.89 10.45
CA PRO A 33 -18.30 -9.60 9.79
C PRO A 33 -17.24 -9.60 8.69
N CYS A 34 -17.55 -8.96 7.57
CA CYS A 34 -16.63 -8.82 6.45
C CYS A 34 -15.64 -7.71 6.76
N HIS A 35 -14.38 -8.06 6.88
CA HIS A 35 -13.31 -7.08 7.07
C HIS A 35 -12.80 -6.57 5.72
N SER A 36 -12.90 -5.27 5.51
CA SER A 36 -12.48 -4.61 4.26
C SER A 36 -11.02 -4.16 4.27
N ASP A 37 -10.41 -4.12 5.45
CA ASP A 37 -9.06 -3.65 5.72
C ASP A 37 -8.60 -4.07 7.12
N CYS A 38 -7.35 -3.76 7.45
CA CYS A 38 -6.79 -4.09 8.77
C CYS A 38 -7.39 -3.28 9.93
N ALA A 39 -7.91 -2.09 9.65
CA ALA A 39 -8.60 -1.29 10.68
C ALA A 39 -9.91 -1.95 11.12
N SER A 40 -10.67 -2.51 10.20
CA SER A 40 -11.89 -3.26 10.52
C SER A 40 -11.60 -4.56 11.30
N LEU A 41 -10.47 -5.22 11.01
CA LEU A 41 -9.96 -6.35 11.82
C LEU A 41 -9.59 -5.91 13.24
N TYR A 42 -8.84 -4.80 13.36
CA TYR A 42 -8.47 -4.22 14.64
C TYR A 42 -9.71 -3.88 15.48
N ASN A 43 -10.71 -3.24 14.88
CA ASN A 43 -11.96 -2.88 15.54
C ASN A 43 -12.76 -4.12 15.99
N SER A 44 -12.59 -5.27 15.34
CA SER A 44 -13.22 -6.55 15.74
C SER A 44 -12.50 -7.27 16.88
N GLY A 45 -11.37 -6.74 17.36
CA GLY A 45 -10.60 -7.29 18.47
C GLY A 45 -9.28 -7.94 18.10
N ILE A 46 -8.94 -8.00 16.81
CA ILE A 46 -7.64 -8.54 16.36
C ILE A 46 -6.57 -7.47 16.59
N SER A 47 -5.60 -7.74 17.45
CA SER A 47 -4.56 -6.80 17.86
C SER A 47 -3.13 -7.29 17.61
N SER A 48 -2.96 -8.45 16.99
CA SER A 48 -1.63 -8.99 16.67
C SER A 48 -1.25 -8.65 15.24
N THR A 49 -0.04 -8.16 15.03
CA THR A 49 0.54 -7.98 13.69
C THR A 49 0.68 -9.33 12.99
N GLY A 50 0.23 -9.43 11.73
CA GLY A 50 0.26 -10.67 10.98
C GLY A 50 -0.42 -10.58 9.62
N ILE A 51 -0.47 -11.72 8.92
CA ILE A 51 -1.15 -11.85 7.63
C ILE A 51 -2.59 -12.27 7.86
N TYR A 52 -3.52 -11.51 7.27
CA TYR A 52 -4.96 -11.73 7.38
C TYR A 52 -5.62 -11.66 6.01
N THR A 53 -6.77 -12.33 5.89
CA THR A 53 -7.59 -12.24 4.69
C THR A 53 -8.65 -11.17 4.85
N ILE A 54 -8.70 -10.21 3.93
CA ILE A 54 -9.72 -9.17 3.83
C ILE A 54 -10.54 -9.32 2.55
N LEU A 55 -11.70 -8.67 2.49
CA LEU A 55 -12.56 -8.65 1.31
C LEU A 55 -12.49 -7.28 0.62
N THR A 56 -11.81 -7.23 -0.52
CA THR A 56 -11.57 -6.00 -1.25
C THR A 56 -12.74 -5.53 -2.11
N SER A 57 -13.76 -6.37 -2.31
CA SER A 57 -14.96 -6.00 -3.08
C SER A 57 -16.25 -6.57 -2.47
N SER A 58 -17.38 -5.93 -2.75
CA SER A 58 -18.72 -6.40 -2.37
C SER A 58 -19.11 -7.76 -3.01
N GLY A 59 -18.36 -8.20 -4.02
CA GLY A 59 -18.51 -9.50 -4.70
C GLY A 59 -17.65 -10.62 -4.12
N GLY A 60 -16.90 -10.39 -3.01
CA GLY A 60 -16.22 -11.46 -2.27
C GLY A 60 -14.82 -11.83 -2.77
N SER A 61 -14.10 -10.95 -3.48
CA SER A 61 -12.68 -11.17 -3.76
C SER A 61 -11.88 -11.09 -2.46
N ALA A 62 -11.36 -12.23 -2.01
CA ALA A 62 -10.53 -12.33 -0.81
C ALA A 62 -9.07 -12.04 -1.18
N THR A 63 -8.41 -11.22 -0.37
CA THR A 63 -6.99 -10.85 -0.55
C THR A 63 -6.27 -11.00 0.77
N ASN A 64 -5.11 -11.64 0.75
CA ASN A 64 -4.23 -11.68 1.92
C ASN A 64 -3.45 -10.36 1.99
N VAL A 65 -3.39 -9.79 3.18
CA VAL A 65 -2.67 -8.54 3.48
C VAL A 65 -1.88 -8.67 4.76
N LEU A 66 -0.77 -7.95 4.84
CA LEU A 66 -0.06 -7.76 6.11
C LEU A 66 -0.74 -6.62 6.88
N CYS A 67 -1.20 -6.93 8.09
CA CYS A 67 -1.69 -5.94 9.03
C CYS A 67 -0.63 -5.62 10.08
N ASP A 68 -0.28 -4.34 10.20
CA ASP A 68 0.53 -3.84 11.30
C ASP A 68 -0.42 -3.31 12.39
N MET A 69 -0.44 -4.00 13.53
CA MET A 69 -1.33 -3.71 14.65
C MET A 69 -0.61 -2.99 15.80
N ASP A 70 0.69 -2.78 15.69
CA ASP A 70 1.54 -2.24 16.74
C ASP A 70 1.84 -0.75 16.52
N LYS A 71 2.13 -0.35 15.28
CA LYS A 71 2.58 1.00 14.95
C LYS A 71 1.45 2.02 15.05
N GLN A 72 1.72 3.16 15.68
CA GLN A 72 0.83 4.34 15.72
C GLN A 72 -0.64 3.98 16.00
N GLY A 73 -0.85 3.04 16.95
CA GLY A 73 -2.18 2.59 17.38
C GLY A 73 -2.80 1.49 16.53
N GLY A 74 -2.04 0.90 15.60
CA GLY A 74 -2.44 -0.29 14.85
C GLY A 74 -3.45 -0.07 13.73
N GLY A 75 -3.98 -1.16 13.21
CA GLY A 75 -5.00 -1.16 12.16
C GLY A 75 -4.49 -0.76 10.76
N TRP A 76 -3.17 -0.81 10.53
CA TRP A 76 -2.57 -0.46 9.25
C TRP A 76 -2.55 -1.62 8.27
N THR A 77 -3.01 -1.39 7.05
CA THR A 77 -2.83 -2.31 5.92
C THR A 77 -1.56 -1.93 5.18
N VAL A 78 -0.55 -2.79 5.21
CA VAL A 78 0.73 -2.55 4.54
C VAL A 78 0.55 -2.82 3.05
N ILE A 79 0.90 -1.85 2.20
CA ILE A 79 0.76 -1.94 0.73
C ILE A 79 2.10 -2.14 0.01
N GLN A 80 3.21 -1.78 0.66
CA GLN A 80 4.57 -1.98 0.14
C GLN A 80 5.53 -2.18 1.30
N ARG A 81 6.52 -3.05 1.10
CA ARG A 81 7.65 -3.15 2.04
C ARG A 81 8.96 -3.45 1.33
N ARG A 82 10.00 -2.66 1.66
CA ARG A 82 11.40 -2.88 1.30
C ARG A 82 12.19 -3.13 2.57
N ARG A 83 13.12 -4.09 2.57
CA ARG A 83 13.79 -4.52 3.79
C ARG A 83 15.23 -4.98 3.60
N ASN A 84 15.54 -5.73 2.56
CA ASN A 84 16.85 -6.38 2.41
C ASN A 84 17.26 -6.63 0.94
N GLY A 85 16.44 -6.20 -0.02
CA GLY A 85 16.73 -6.35 -1.46
C GLY A 85 16.58 -7.77 -2.00
N SER A 86 15.95 -8.68 -1.26
CA SER A 86 15.72 -10.06 -1.73
C SER A 86 14.69 -10.17 -2.87
N MET A 87 13.82 -9.14 -3.02
CA MET A 87 12.80 -9.08 -4.05
C MET A 87 13.19 -8.10 -5.15
N ASN A 88 13.15 -8.55 -6.38
CA ASN A 88 13.31 -7.67 -7.54
C ASN A 88 12.01 -6.90 -7.78
N PHE A 89 12.07 -5.56 -7.83
CA PHE A 89 10.95 -4.67 -8.10
C PHE A 89 10.91 -4.18 -9.56
N THR A 90 11.87 -4.57 -10.41
CA THR A 90 11.77 -4.36 -11.86
C THR A 90 10.77 -5.34 -12.44
N ARG A 91 9.51 -4.94 -12.51
CA ARG A 91 8.37 -5.78 -12.82
C ARG A 91 7.49 -5.17 -13.91
N THR A 92 6.72 -6.03 -14.58
CA THR A 92 5.77 -5.66 -15.63
C THR A 92 4.53 -4.97 -15.06
N TRP A 93 3.76 -4.31 -15.94
CA TRP A 93 2.44 -3.75 -15.59
C TRP A 93 1.52 -4.76 -14.93
N LYS A 94 1.44 -5.98 -15.50
CA LYS A 94 0.60 -7.04 -14.96
C LYS A 94 0.99 -7.42 -13.53
N GLU A 95 2.28 -7.57 -13.27
CA GLU A 95 2.76 -7.91 -11.93
C GLU A 95 2.48 -6.76 -10.93
N TYR A 96 2.71 -5.50 -11.31
CA TYR A 96 2.34 -4.37 -10.46
C TYR A 96 0.84 -4.25 -10.23
N ARG A 97 0.02 -4.59 -11.23
CA ARG A 97 -1.44 -4.66 -11.08
C ARG A 97 -1.87 -5.71 -10.06
N GLU A 98 -1.34 -6.91 -10.18
CA GLU A 98 -1.75 -8.09 -9.40
C GLU A 98 -1.08 -8.15 -8.02
N GLY A 99 0.12 -7.57 -7.90
CA GLY A 99 0.97 -7.66 -6.72
C GLY A 99 2.02 -8.78 -6.85
N PHE A 100 3.11 -8.63 -6.12
CA PHE A 100 4.21 -9.59 -6.11
C PHE A 100 4.97 -9.55 -4.79
N GLY A 101 5.77 -10.57 -4.55
CA GLY A 101 6.63 -10.71 -3.38
C GLY A 101 6.05 -11.57 -2.28
N ASP A 102 6.63 -11.46 -1.09
CA ASP A 102 6.24 -12.21 0.10
C ASP A 102 5.79 -11.24 1.20
N LEU A 103 4.55 -11.39 1.66
CA LEU A 103 3.96 -10.56 2.73
C LEU A 103 4.76 -10.66 4.05
N ASN A 104 5.55 -11.70 4.26
CA ASN A 104 6.46 -11.80 5.40
C ASN A 104 7.77 -11.03 5.22
N ASN A 105 8.11 -10.63 3.98
CA ASN A 105 9.38 -9.97 3.67
C ASN A 105 9.19 -8.71 2.82
N GLU A 106 9.47 -8.74 1.52
CA GLU A 106 9.35 -7.62 0.59
C GLU A 106 8.23 -7.86 -0.41
N PHE A 107 7.39 -6.87 -0.65
CA PHE A 107 6.25 -7.01 -1.56
C PHE A 107 5.69 -5.67 -2.03
N TRP A 108 4.94 -5.73 -3.10
CA TRP A 108 3.95 -4.75 -3.55
C TRP A 108 2.57 -5.43 -3.54
N LEU A 109 1.59 -4.82 -2.86
CA LEU A 109 0.26 -5.44 -2.67
C LEU A 109 -0.54 -5.60 -3.96
N GLY A 110 -0.19 -4.83 -4.97
CA GLY A 110 -0.91 -4.76 -6.26
C GLY A 110 -1.81 -3.54 -6.37
N ASN A 111 -1.67 -2.83 -7.50
CA ASN A 111 -2.44 -1.61 -7.74
C ASN A 111 -3.94 -1.87 -7.71
N GLU A 112 -4.39 -3.01 -8.23
CA GLU A 112 -5.81 -3.39 -8.23
C GLU A 112 -6.34 -3.58 -6.80
N ASN A 113 -5.56 -4.19 -5.91
CA ASN A 113 -5.92 -4.35 -4.52
C ASN A 113 -5.93 -3.01 -3.78
N ILE A 114 -4.91 -2.16 -4.00
CA ILE A 114 -4.82 -0.82 -3.41
C ILE A 114 -6.02 0.03 -3.85
N HIS A 115 -6.34 0.03 -5.16
CA HIS A 115 -7.52 0.72 -5.69
C HIS A 115 -8.80 0.22 -5.02
N LYS A 116 -9.04 -1.09 -4.97
CA LYS A 116 -10.23 -1.68 -4.37
C LYS A 116 -10.39 -1.34 -2.89
N ILE A 117 -9.30 -1.21 -2.16
CA ILE A 117 -9.33 -0.79 -0.75
C ILE A 117 -9.64 0.71 -0.67
N THR A 118 -8.88 1.55 -1.36
CA THR A 118 -8.95 3.02 -1.22
C THR A 118 -10.17 3.65 -1.90
N SER A 119 -10.83 2.95 -2.83
CA SER A 119 -12.08 3.41 -3.44
C SER A 119 -13.32 3.30 -2.53
N LYS A 120 -13.19 2.63 -1.36
CA LYS A 120 -14.32 2.44 -0.42
C LYS A 120 -14.51 3.59 0.57
N GLY A 121 -13.59 4.52 0.64
CA GLY A 121 -13.65 5.62 1.59
C GLY A 121 -12.40 6.48 1.57
N GLU A 122 -12.30 7.36 2.55
CA GLU A 122 -11.12 8.20 2.73
C GLU A 122 -10.03 7.45 3.49
N TYR A 123 -8.83 7.38 2.92
CA TYR A 123 -7.68 6.73 3.52
C TYR A 123 -6.54 7.71 3.77
N VAL A 124 -5.79 7.47 4.82
CA VAL A 124 -4.49 8.11 5.10
C VAL A 124 -3.38 7.15 4.67
N LEU A 125 -2.25 7.72 4.24
CA LEU A 125 -1.02 6.98 3.95
C LEU A 125 0.03 7.37 4.98
N ARG A 126 0.75 6.38 5.49
CA ARG A 126 1.99 6.56 6.23
C ARG A 126 3.12 5.85 5.50
N ILE A 127 4.23 6.57 5.29
CA ILE A 127 5.47 6.04 4.73
C ILE A 127 6.53 6.10 5.83
N GLU A 128 7.10 4.97 6.18
CA GLU A 128 8.24 4.87 7.09
C GLU A 128 9.50 4.58 6.30
N LEU A 129 10.55 5.31 6.61
CA LEU A 129 11.83 5.32 5.90
C LEU A 129 12.95 5.09 6.90
N GLU A 130 13.92 4.22 6.57
CA GLU A 130 15.12 3.97 7.37
C GLU A 130 16.35 3.96 6.45
N ASP A 131 17.40 4.67 6.85
CA ASP A 131 18.66 4.67 6.13
C ASP A 131 19.65 3.62 6.66
N TRP A 132 20.86 3.62 6.10
CA TRP A 132 21.90 2.67 6.47
C TRP A 132 22.61 3.01 7.78
N ASP A 133 22.47 4.24 8.26
CA ASP A 133 22.98 4.69 9.56
C ASP A 133 21.98 4.41 10.68
N GLY A 134 20.76 3.91 10.34
CA GLY A 134 19.69 3.60 11.29
C GLY A 134 18.79 4.80 11.63
N GLU A 135 18.95 5.94 10.91
CA GLU A 135 18.03 7.07 11.03
C GLU A 135 16.67 6.68 10.48
N GLN A 136 15.61 7.01 11.24
CA GLN A 136 14.22 6.72 10.87
C GLN A 136 13.41 8.00 10.80
N LYS A 137 12.64 8.16 9.71
CA LYS A 137 11.70 9.27 9.52
C LYS A 137 10.39 8.74 8.94
N SER A 138 9.35 9.55 9.03
CA SER A 138 8.05 9.25 8.43
C SER A 138 7.51 10.42 7.63
N ALA A 139 6.73 10.09 6.61
CA ALA A 139 5.88 10.99 5.86
C ALA A 139 4.45 10.51 5.95
N ASP A 140 3.56 11.36 6.43
CA ASP A 140 2.15 11.06 6.63
C ASP A 140 1.31 11.95 5.71
N TYR A 141 0.29 11.36 5.07
CA TYR A 141 -0.62 12.05 4.15
C TYR A 141 -2.06 11.80 4.57
N ARG A 142 -2.84 12.87 4.74
CA ARG A 142 -4.25 12.80 5.17
C ARG A 142 -5.19 12.27 4.11
N GLU A 143 -4.75 12.25 2.86
CA GLU A 143 -5.52 11.77 1.72
C GLU A 143 -4.63 10.87 0.85
N PHE A 144 -5.11 9.65 0.58
CA PHE A 144 -4.45 8.73 -0.32
C PHE A 144 -5.46 7.83 -1.01
N SER A 145 -5.43 7.82 -2.32
CA SER A 145 -6.12 6.83 -3.15
C SER A 145 -5.45 6.71 -4.52
N ILE A 146 -5.76 5.67 -5.25
CA ILE A 146 -5.39 5.54 -6.66
C ILE A 146 -6.63 5.23 -7.50
N ASP A 147 -6.67 5.75 -8.71
CA ASP A 147 -7.74 5.46 -9.67
C ASP A 147 -7.71 3.99 -10.11
N ASN A 148 -8.68 3.57 -10.92
CA ASN A 148 -8.72 2.25 -11.52
C ASN A 148 -7.70 2.10 -12.69
N GLU A 149 -7.60 0.88 -13.24
CA GLU A 149 -6.68 0.55 -14.33
C GLU A 149 -6.92 1.41 -15.59
N ALA A 150 -8.19 1.71 -15.93
CA ALA A 150 -8.54 2.55 -17.08
C ALA A 150 -7.99 3.98 -16.98
N ASN A 151 -7.75 4.46 -15.77
CA ASN A 151 -7.10 5.74 -15.47
C ASN A 151 -5.63 5.56 -15.06
N HIS A 152 -5.01 4.44 -15.44
CA HIS A 152 -3.61 4.12 -15.14
C HIS A 152 -3.25 4.28 -13.66
N TYR A 153 -4.13 3.87 -12.74
CA TYR A 153 -3.92 3.94 -11.29
C TYR A 153 -3.38 5.29 -10.83
N ARG A 154 -3.93 6.39 -11.39
CA ARG A 154 -3.51 7.76 -11.09
C ARG A 154 -3.53 8.04 -9.60
N LEU A 155 -2.46 8.66 -9.10
CA LEU A 155 -2.29 8.98 -7.68
C LEU A 155 -3.11 10.18 -7.24
N HIS A 156 -3.75 10.05 -6.11
CA HIS A 156 -4.35 11.14 -5.34
C HIS A 156 -3.76 11.13 -3.94
N VAL A 157 -2.95 12.12 -3.61
CA VAL A 157 -2.27 12.22 -2.32
C VAL A 157 -2.16 13.69 -1.90
N ALA A 158 -2.50 13.98 -0.63
CA ALA A 158 -2.46 15.34 -0.09
C ALA A 158 -2.39 15.36 1.45
N GLY A 159 -2.14 16.56 2.00
CA GLY A 159 -2.16 16.78 3.45
C GLY A 159 -0.95 16.20 4.16
N PHE A 160 0.25 16.51 3.61
CA PHE A 160 1.54 16.09 4.16
C PHE A 160 1.76 16.56 5.60
N SER A 161 2.37 15.69 6.41
CA SER A 161 2.98 15.95 7.71
C SER A 161 4.04 14.86 7.98
N GLY A 162 4.80 14.98 9.05
CA GLY A 162 5.78 13.96 9.42
C GLY A 162 7.17 14.54 9.68
N THR A 163 8.16 13.65 9.84
CA THR A 163 9.56 14.01 10.16
C THR A 163 10.48 13.99 8.94
N ALA A 164 10.09 13.33 7.84
CA ALA A 164 10.72 13.49 6.54
C ALA A 164 10.15 14.72 5.83
N GLU A 165 10.93 15.40 5.00
CA GLU A 165 10.39 16.39 4.08
C GLU A 165 9.62 15.72 2.95
N ASP A 166 8.64 16.42 2.35
CA ASP A 166 7.81 15.83 1.30
C ASP A 166 8.59 15.66 -0.01
N SER A 167 8.92 14.43 -0.34
CA SER A 167 9.43 14.05 -1.66
C SER A 167 8.41 13.25 -2.49
N PHE A 168 7.13 13.27 -2.10
CA PHE A 168 6.10 12.48 -2.76
C PHE A 168 4.92 13.29 -3.29
N ALA A 169 4.12 13.94 -2.40
CA ALA A 169 2.85 14.51 -2.82
C ALA A 169 3.03 15.68 -3.82
N TRP A 170 3.86 16.65 -3.53
CA TRP A 170 3.98 17.83 -4.39
C TRP A 170 4.49 17.51 -5.81
N TYR A 171 5.21 16.40 -5.99
CA TYR A 171 5.78 16.02 -7.29
C TYR A 171 4.97 14.94 -8.01
N HIS A 172 4.49 13.92 -7.28
CA HIS A 172 3.87 12.73 -7.83
C HIS A 172 2.34 12.74 -7.84
N ASN A 173 1.69 13.67 -7.09
CA ASN A 173 0.24 13.79 -7.09
C ASN A 173 -0.33 14.00 -8.50
N LYS A 174 -1.44 13.32 -8.82
CA LYS A 174 -2.13 13.34 -10.12
C LYS A 174 -1.34 12.71 -11.29
N ARG A 175 -0.24 12.02 -11.02
CA ARG A 175 0.51 11.30 -12.05
C ARG A 175 -0.04 9.89 -12.23
N SER A 176 0.00 9.41 -13.48
CA SER A 176 -0.34 8.04 -13.84
C SER A 176 0.78 7.10 -13.39
N PHE A 177 0.41 5.89 -12.98
CA PHE A 177 1.38 4.83 -12.71
C PHE A 177 1.98 4.32 -14.01
N SER A 178 3.27 4.01 -14.03
CA SER A 178 3.95 3.41 -15.18
C SER A 178 5.04 2.45 -14.72
N THR A 179 5.33 1.47 -15.55
CA THR A 179 6.29 0.39 -15.29
C THR A 179 7.29 0.30 -16.46
N PRO A 180 8.44 -0.35 -16.26
CA PRO A 180 9.36 -0.63 -17.36
C PRO A 180 8.63 -1.31 -18.54
N GLY A 181 8.94 -0.88 -19.76
CA GLY A 181 8.30 -1.37 -20.98
C GLY A 181 6.89 -0.83 -21.25
N SER A 182 6.37 0.08 -20.45
CA SER A 182 5.05 0.72 -20.67
C SER A 182 5.11 1.93 -21.62
N GLY A 183 6.27 2.25 -22.18
CA GLY A 183 6.50 3.44 -23.01
C GLY A 183 6.81 4.72 -22.24
N ASN A 184 7.00 4.63 -20.92
CA ASN A 184 7.45 5.74 -20.09
C ASN A 184 8.96 5.62 -19.84
N LEU A 185 9.74 6.52 -20.45
CA LEU A 185 11.20 6.52 -20.32
C LEU A 185 11.68 6.62 -18.86
N CYS A 186 10.96 7.34 -18.00
CA CYS A 186 11.33 7.42 -16.59
C CYS A 186 11.21 6.07 -15.89
N ALA A 187 10.19 5.27 -16.21
CA ALA A 187 10.05 3.93 -15.66
C ALA A 187 11.18 3.00 -16.15
N ASP A 188 11.57 3.12 -17.43
CA ASP A 188 12.67 2.35 -17.99
C ASP A 188 14.00 2.70 -17.33
N ILE A 189 14.27 4.00 -17.10
CA ILE A 189 15.49 4.48 -16.43
C ILE A 189 15.54 4.07 -14.96
N SER A 190 14.40 4.16 -14.27
CA SER A 190 14.30 3.98 -12.82
C SER A 190 14.09 2.52 -12.38
N HIS A 191 13.95 1.61 -13.36
CA HIS A 191 13.80 0.16 -13.17
C HIS A 191 12.70 -0.25 -12.17
N GLY A 192 11.65 0.58 -12.01
CA GLY A 192 10.56 0.33 -11.07
C GLY A 192 9.20 0.78 -11.60
N GLY A 193 8.14 0.37 -10.92
CA GLY A 193 6.79 0.88 -11.14
C GLY A 193 6.47 2.00 -10.16
N TRP A 194 6.13 3.20 -10.67
CA TRP A 194 5.86 4.36 -9.84
C TRP A 194 4.99 5.40 -10.57
N TRP A 195 4.63 6.46 -9.90
CA TRP A 195 3.89 7.61 -10.47
C TRP A 195 4.85 8.66 -11.03
N TYR A 196 5.60 8.30 -12.06
CA TYR A 196 6.64 9.15 -12.66
C TYR A 196 6.09 10.40 -13.37
N TYR A 197 6.89 11.47 -13.36
CA TYR A 197 6.65 12.70 -14.15
C TYR A 197 7.89 13.06 -14.99
N GLN A 198 8.82 13.86 -14.48
CA GLN A 198 10.11 14.19 -15.09
C GLN A 198 11.27 13.73 -14.19
N CYS A 199 11.52 12.66 -13.95
CA CYS A 199 11.20 11.36 -13.59
C CYS A 199 10.62 11.27 -12.18
N PHE A 200 11.40 11.53 -11.09
CA PHE A 200 10.93 11.37 -9.73
C PHE A 200 11.62 12.30 -8.71
N TYR A 201 10.97 12.49 -7.59
CA TYR A 201 11.52 13.01 -6.33
C TYR A 201 11.53 11.91 -5.24
N SER A 202 10.73 10.87 -5.43
CA SER A 202 10.84 9.60 -4.72
C SER A 202 10.66 8.43 -5.68
N ASN A 203 11.37 7.31 -5.41
CA ASN A 203 11.32 6.09 -6.21
C ASN A 203 11.40 4.87 -5.28
N LEU A 204 10.37 4.66 -4.45
CA LEU A 204 10.43 3.65 -3.38
C LEU A 204 10.35 2.21 -3.90
N ASN A 205 9.98 2.02 -5.17
CA ASN A 205 10.00 0.74 -5.87
C ASN A 205 11.25 0.53 -6.75
N GLY A 206 12.27 1.37 -6.59
CA GLY A 206 13.53 1.27 -7.34
C GLY A 206 14.41 0.08 -6.94
N VAL A 207 15.55 0.00 -7.60
CA VAL A 207 16.59 -1.02 -7.35
C VAL A 207 17.15 -0.86 -5.94
N TYR A 208 17.33 -1.96 -5.26
CA TYR A 208 17.90 -1.97 -3.91
C TYR A 208 19.43 -1.92 -4.00
N HIS A 209 20.04 -0.79 -3.62
CA HIS A 209 21.49 -0.62 -3.56
C HIS A 209 21.97 -0.72 -2.12
N PRO A 210 22.66 -1.82 -1.74
CA PRO A 210 23.22 -1.97 -0.39
C PRO A 210 24.24 -0.89 -0.06
N GLY A 211 24.21 -0.40 1.19
CA GLY A 211 25.14 0.64 1.66
C GLY A 211 24.72 2.07 1.35
N GLY A 212 23.60 2.25 0.65
CA GLY A 212 22.95 3.55 0.44
C GLY A 212 23.51 4.36 -0.72
N LYS A 213 24.73 4.85 -0.63
CA LYS A 213 25.35 5.60 -1.72
C LYS A 213 25.67 4.71 -2.90
N TYR A 214 25.26 5.10 -4.08
CA TYR A 214 25.62 4.44 -5.32
C TYR A 214 25.97 5.48 -6.39
N VAL A 215 26.66 5.06 -7.45
CA VAL A 215 27.12 5.93 -8.53
C VAL A 215 26.56 5.43 -9.85
N LYS A 216 26.32 6.34 -10.78
CA LYS A 216 25.92 6.00 -12.14
C LYS A 216 27.01 5.13 -12.78
N SER A 217 26.67 3.87 -13.09
CA SER A 217 27.50 3.02 -13.94
C SER A 217 27.34 3.39 -15.41
N ARG A 218 28.20 2.86 -16.31
CA ARG A 218 28.08 3.08 -17.76
C ARG A 218 26.79 2.51 -18.33
N GLU A 219 26.21 1.51 -17.69
CA GLU A 219 24.99 0.82 -18.13
C GLU A 219 23.71 1.50 -17.60
N MET A 220 23.81 2.32 -16.55
CA MET A 220 22.68 3.04 -16.00
C MET A 220 22.38 4.29 -16.83
N MET A 221 21.15 4.45 -17.26
CA MET A 221 20.69 5.66 -17.96
C MET A 221 20.46 6.84 -16.99
N GLY A 222 20.17 6.56 -15.72
CA GLY A 222 19.92 7.55 -14.67
C GLY A 222 19.87 6.93 -13.28
N PRO A 223 19.43 7.69 -12.25
CA PRO A 223 19.23 7.16 -10.91
C PRO A 223 18.05 6.17 -10.90
N ASP A 224 18.21 5.07 -10.16
CA ASP A 224 17.24 3.98 -10.11
C ASP A 224 17.01 3.39 -8.72
N GLY A 225 17.67 3.93 -7.68
CA GLY A 225 17.61 3.40 -6.32
C GLY A 225 16.27 3.56 -5.60
N VAL A 226 16.20 3.07 -4.38
CA VAL A 226 15.09 3.29 -3.45
C VAL A 226 15.23 4.68 -2.85
N VAL A 227 14.79 5.70 -3.59
CA VAL A 227 15.11 7.11 -3.34
C VAL A 227 13.98 7.84 -2.63
N TRP A 228 14.36 8.69 -1.68
CA TRP A 228 13.61 9.82 -1.15
C TRP A 228 14.54 11.02 -1.18
N TYR A 229 14.36 11.91 -2.19
CA TYR A 229 15.34 12.94 -2.57
C TYR A 229 15.78 13.81 -1.39
N SER A 230 14.83 14.33 -0.61
CA SER A 230 15.12 15.21 0.52
C SER A 230 15.89 14.54 1.68
N TRP A 231 16.07 13.22 1.64
CA TRP A 231 16.83 12.51 2.70
C TRP A 231 18.30 12.91 2.76
N LYS A 232 18.96 12.96 1.60
CA LYS A 232 20.38 13.38 1.47
C LYS A 232 20.56 14.41 0.33
N ASN A 233 19.46 15.00 -0.19
CA ASN A 233 19.44 15.95 -1.31
C ASN A 233 20.10 15.39 -2.58
N THR A 234 19.85 14.12 -2.88
CA THR A 234 20.41 13.43 -4.04
C THR A 234 19.52 12.26 -4.47
N ASP A 235 19.51 11.97 -5.78
CA ASP A 235 18.88 10.77 -6.35
C ASP A 235 19.77 9.51 -6.24
N TYR A 236 21.00 9.66 -5.78
CA TYR A 236 22.00 8.57 -5.69
C TYR A 236 22.22 8.07 -4.25
N TYR A 237 21.16 8.10 -3.45
CA TYR A 237 21.13 7.46 -2.14
C TYR A 237 19.92 6.55 -2.03
N SER A 238 20.16 5.23 -1.92
CA SER A 238 19.12 4.21 -1.77
C SER A 238 18.89 3.92 -0.30
N LEU A 239 17.64 4.04 0.15
CA LEU A 239 17.22 3.73 1.51
C LEU A 239 17.37 2.23 1.81
N LYS A 240 17.54 1.90 3.09
CA LYS A 240 17.67 0.54 3.60
C LYS A 240 16.32 -0.14 3.79
N LYS A 241 15.36 0.58 4.39
CA LYS A 241 14.01 0.05 4.62
C LYS A 241 12.96 1.09 4.27
N VAL A 242 11.86 0.60 3.73
CA VAL A 242 10.66 1.38 3.46
C VAL A 242 9.43 0.55 3.80
N SER A 243 8.43 1.18 4.38
CA SER A 243 7.09 0.60 4.52
C SER A 243 6.06 1.65 4.17
N MET A 244 5.17 1.34 3.23
CA MET A 244 3.99 2.15 2.91
C MET A 244 2.76 1.45 3.47
N MET A 245 1.97 2.15 4.26
CA MET A 245 0.79 1.57 4.91
C MET A 245 -0.39 2.55 4.89
N ILE A 246 -1.58 2.01 4.74
CA ILE A 246 -2.82 2.78 4.66
C ILE A 246 -3.80 2.41 5.76
N ARG A 247 -4.64 3.37 6.15
CA ARG A 247 -5.69 3.19 7.15
C ARG A 247 -6.85 4.14 6.86
N PRO A 248 -8.11 3.77 7.13
CA PRO A 248 -9.23 4.71 7.03
C PRO A 248 -8.99 5.97 7.86
N ARG A 249 -9.26 7.13 7.28
CA ARG A 249 -9.14 8.44 7.96
C ARG A 249 -10.06 8.53 9.18
N SER A 250 -11.18 7.82 9.16
CA SER A 250 -12.13 7.74 10.26
C SER A 250 -11.70 6.82 11.41
N PHE A 251 -10.57 6.12 11.27
CA PHE A 251 -10.08 5.21 12.31
C PHE A 251 -9.93 5.91 13.66
N ARG A 252 -10.43 5.27 14.72
CA ARG A 252 -10.25 5.72 16.10
C ARG A 252 -9.53 4.64 16.88
N LEU A 253 -8.60 5.05 17.73
CA LEU A 253 -8.00 4.15 18.70
C LEU A 253 -9.09 3.60 19.62
N ARG A 254 -9.01 2.30 19.92
CA ARG A 254 -9.84 1.74 20.97
C ARG A 254 -9.40 2.39 22.28
N THR A 255 -10.27 3.17 22.89
CA THR A 255 -10.09 3.56 24.29
C THR A 255 -10.24 2.28 25.11
N SER A 256 -9.21 1.92 25.87
CA SER A 256 -9.35 0.85 26.87
C SER A 256 -10.53 1.18 27.78
N PRO A 257 -11.38 0.20 28.11
CA PRO A 257 -12.46 0.40 29.04
C PRO A 257 -11.93 0.78 30.42
#